data_257773eeed0fc0d36ad5e0a793123fcb
#
_entry.id   257773eeed0fc0d36ad5e0a793123fcb
#
_cell.length_a   1.000
_cell.length_b   1.000
_cell.length_c   1.000
_cell.angle_alpha   90.00
_cell.angle_beta   90.00
_cell.angle_gamma   90.00
#
_symmetry.space_group_name_H-M   'P 1'
#
loop_
_entity.id
_entity.type
_entity.pdbx_description
1 polymer ?
#
loop_
_entity_poly.entity_id
_entity_poly.type
_entity_poly.pdbx_seq_one_letter_code
_entity_poly.pdbx_strand_id
1 'polypeptide(L)'
;MEKYVIRGGKPLVGDVNIGGAKNAAVAILPATILAGGKCLIENLPCISDVMASLQILSELGANIRMVSRSTYEIDTSHLDSTEVSNELSRQMRASYYFLGALLGRFGSGQVAMPGGCNLGPRPIDQHLKAFTAFGAEDSVEYGQIHVRSEHLVGGHVFFDTVSVGATMNAMLAAVLAEGTTILENVAREPHIVDLANFLNMMGADVHGAGTDVIKIHGVKEMHGCNYSIIPDHIEAGSYMVAAAITKGDITLHNVIPKHMEPITAKLRAVGCEVEEFDDALRITRTGELKPLKLKTMPHPGFPTDMQPLMTALLTLAKGTSIVTEGIWENRFRYVDELIHMGANIQVDGQVAVIEGVKELHPAPLRATDLRAGAAMVMAALAANGVSEVDETIHIERGYENIVEKLQALGADIRRVEIPANAVSRAI
;
A
#
# COMPACT_ATOMS: atom_id res chain seq x y z
N MET A 1 -8.10 -15.07 17.81
CA MET A 1 -8.35 -13.83 17.02
C MET A 1 -8.10 -12.65 17.93
N GLU A 2 -7.60 -11.54 17.36
CA GLU A 2 -7.33 -10.32 18.12
C GLU A 2 -8.30 -9.22 17.70
N LYS A 3 -8.58 -8.30 18.64
CA LYS A 3 -9.31 -7.07 18.39
C LYS A 3 -8.60 -5.89 19.05
N TYR A 4 -8.84 -4.69 18.54
CA TYR A 4 -8.43 -3.47 19.21
C TYR A 4 -9.59 -2.92 20.06
N VAL A 5 -9.30 -2.61 21.31
CA VAL A 5 -10.22 -1.89 22.20
C VAL A 5 -9.70 -0.47 22.36
N ILE A 6 -10.51 0.50 21.98
CA ILE A 6 -10.14 1.91 21.85
C ILE A 6 -11.06 2.77 22.68
N ARG A 7 -10.52 3.52 23.63
CA ARG A 7 -11.23 4.58 24.34
C ARG A 7 -10.86 5.92 23.69
N GLY A 8 -11.75 6.43 22.86
CA GLY A 8 -11.55 7.68 22.15
C GLY A 8 -11.92 8.94 22.92
N GLY A 9 -11.97 10.07 22.23
CA GLY A 9 -12.34 11.38 22.77
C GLY A 9 -11.16 12.21 23.32
N LYS A 10 -9.92 11.75 23.13
CA LYS A 10 -8.70 12.51 23.53
C LYS A 10 -7.93 13.00 22.31
N PRO A 11 -7.43 14.25 22.31
CA PRO A 11 -6.47 14.70 21.32
C PRO A 11 -5.21 13.86 21.32
N LEU A 12 -4.69 13.52 20.14
CA LEU A 12 -3.39 12.88 19.99
C LEU A 12 -2.30 13.93 19.84
N VAL A 13 -1.24 13.80 20.63
CA VAL A 13 -0.16 14.81 20.67
C VAL A 13 1.19 14.10 20.78
N GLY A 14 2.16 14.54 20.01
CA GLY A 14 3.54 14.03 20.10
C GLY A 14 4.17 13.78 18.75
N ASP A 15 5.17 12.92 18.76
CA ASP A 15 6.00 12.60 17.61
C ASP A 15 5.80 11.15 17.17
N VAL A 16 5.78 10.92 15.86
CA VAL A 16 5.72 9.57 15.29
C VAL A 16 6.73 9.41 14.17
N ASN A 17 7.45 8.30 14.20
CA ASN A 17 8.38 7.90 13.13
C ASN A 17 7.65 7.05 12.10
N ILE A 18 7.75 7.45 10.82
CA ILE A 18 7.12 6.74 9.70
C ILE A 18 8.05 5.64 9.21
N GLY A 19 7.50 4.46 9.02
CA GLY A 19 8.21 3.29 8.51
C GLY A 19 8.38 3.31 6.99
N GLY A 20 9.06 2.28 6.47
CA GLY A 20 9.22 2.13 5.03
C GLY A 20 7.91 1.83 4.31
N ALA A 21 7.82 2.29 3.06
CA ALA A 21 6.61 2.18 2.26
C ALA A 21 6.28 0.72 1.92
N LYS A 22 5.13 0.24 2.40
CA LYS A 22 4.61 -1.09 2.06
C LYS A 22 4.61 -1.34 0.55
N ASN A 23 4.06 -0.38 -0.22
CA ASN A 23 3.90 -0.56 -1.67
C ASN A 23 5.24 -0.57 -2.42
N ALA A 24 6.28 0.06 -1.89
CA ALA A 24 7.63 -0.06 -2.39
C ALA A 24 8.27 -1.40 -2.00
N ALA A 25 8.14 -1.82 -0.74
CA ALA A 25 8.71 -3.06 -0.23
C ALA A 25 8.26 -4.28 -1.03
N VAL A 26 6.95 -4.41 -1.31
CA VAL A 26 6.40 -5.57 -2.05
C VAL A 26 6.79 -5.62 -3.53
N ALA A 27 7.37 -4.56 -4.08
CA ALA A 27 7.95 -4.53 -5.43
C ALA A 27 9.47 -4.71 -5.41
N ILE A 28 10.17 -4.10 -4.46
CA ILE A 28 11.62 -4.16 -4.31
C ILE A 28 12.07 -5.56 -3.90
N LEU A 29 11.34 -6.25 -3.03
CA LEU A 29 11.70 -7.61 -2.62
C LEU A 29 11.73 -8.59 -3.80
N PRO A 30 10.70 -8.72 -4.66
CA PRO A 30 10.81 -9.51 -5.88
C PRO A 30 11.91 -9.03 -6.82
N ALA A 31 12.15 -7.71 -6.91
CA ALA A 31 13.20 -7.16 -7.77
C ALA A 31 14.62 -7.62 -7.38
N THR A 32 14.86 -8.02 -6.10
CA THR A 32 16.15 -8.59 -5.69
C THR A 32 16.52 -9.86 -6.46
N ILE A 33 15.53 -10.58 -7.01
CA ILE A 33 15.75 -11.73 -7.88
C ILE A 33 16.65 -11.37 -9.06
N LEU A 34 16.47 -10.17 -9.64
CA LEU A 34 17.19 -9.72 -10.81
C LEU A 34 18.68 -9.45 -10.54
N ALA A 35 19.07 -9.25 -9.28
CA ALA A 35 20.45 -8.97 -8.88
C ALA A 35 21.40 -10.14 -9.14
N GLY A 36 20.93 -11.37 -9.01
CA GLY A 36 21.82 -12.54 -9.06
C GLY A 36 22.93 -12.51 -8.00
N GLY A 37 22.73 -11.81 -6.89
CA GLY A 37 23.72 -11.56 -5.86
C GLY A 37 23.07 -11.06 -4.58
N LYS A 38 23.87 -10.40 -3.74
CA LYS A 38 23.46 -9.92 -2.41
C LYS A 38 22.94 -8.49 -2.46
N CYS A 39 21.71 -8.29 -1.96
CA CYS A 39 21.15 -6.98 -1.68
C CYS A 39 20.99 -6.78 -0.18
N LEU A 40 21.39 -5.61 0.34
CA LEU A 40 21.06 -5.17 1.69
C LEU A 40 19.90 -4.17 1.58
N ILE A 41 18.73 -4.56 2.07
CA ILE A 41 17.53 -3.72 2.01
C ILE A 41 17.21 -3.17 3.40
N GLU A 42 17.22 -1.86 3.51
CA GLU A 42 16.97 -1.11 4.73
C GLU A 42 15.57 -0.47 4.72
N ASN A 43 15.11 -0.07 5.89
CA ASN A 43 13.80 0.53 6.12
C ASN A 43 12.64 -0.35 5.66
N LEU A 44 12.78 -1.67 5.71
CA LEU A 44 11.69 -2.62 5.47
C LEU A 44 10.72 -2.60 6.66
N PRO A 45 9.42 -2.34 6.44
CA PRO A 45 8.45 -2.39 7.53
C PRO A 45 8.19 -3.84 7.96
N CYS A 46 8.11 -4.07 9.26
CA CYS A 46 7.78 -5.39 9.82
C CYS A 46 6.27 -5.62 9.77
N ILE A 47 5.74 -5.93 8.60
CA ILE A 47 4.32 -6.18 8.30
C ILE A 47 4.17 -7.54 7.61
N SER A 48 2.97 -8.13 7.69
CA SER A 48 2.75 -9.49 7.19
C SER A 48 2.99 -9.65 5.69
N ASP A 49 2.68 -8.65 4.85
CA ASP A 49 2.94 -8.71 3.41
C ASP A 49 4.45 -8.72 3.09
N VAL A 50 5.28 -8.04 3.88
CA VAL A 50 6.77 -8.10 3.76
C VAL A 50 7.29 -9.45 4.20
N MET A 51 6.80 -9.98 5.32
CA MET A 51 7.20 -11.30 5.80
C MET A 51 6.83 -12.41 4.81
N ALA A 52 5.65 -12.34 4.21
CA ALA A 52 5.23 -13.27 3.15
C ALA A 52 6.14 -13.17 1.90
N SER A 53 6.53 -11.95 1.49
CA SER A 53 7.49 -11.78 0.39
C SER A 53 8.84 -12.39 0.68
N LEU A 54 9.38 -12.19 1.90
CA LEU A 54 10.64 -12.81 2.33
C LEU A 54 10.53 -14.34 2.36
N GLN A 55 9.39 -14.87 2.81
CA GLN A 55 9.15 -16.31 2.81
C GLN A 55 9.10 -16.87 1.38
N ILE A 56 8.44 -16.19 0.44
CA ILE A 56 8.44 -16.58 -0.99
C ILE A 56 9.87 -16.60 -1.52
N LEU A 57 10.68 -15.57 -1.27
CA LEU A 57 12.09 -15.54 -1.70
C LEU A 57 12.87 -16.72 -1.12
N SER A 58 12.65 -17.06 0.16
CA SER A 58 13.29 -18.21 0.80
C SER A 58 12.88 -19.54 0.17
N GLU A 59 11.58 -19.72 -0.16
CA GLU A 59 11.10 -20.93 -0.86
C GLU A 59 11.64 -21.04 -2.31
N LEU A 60 11.92 -19.91 -2.96
CA LEU A 60 12.59 -19.88 -4.26
C LEU A 60 14.09 -20.20 -4.19
N GLY A 61 14.66 -20.34 -3.00
CA GLY A 61 16.08 -20.66 -2.77
C GLY A 61 16.96 -19.48 -2.34
N ALA A 62 16.40 -18.30 -2.09
CA ALA A 62 17.18 -17.17 -1.60
C ALA A 62 17.66 -17.40 -0.15
N ASN A 63 18.90 -16.99 0.13
CA ASN A 63 19.40 -16.95 1.51
C ASN A 63 19.11 -15.58 2.13
N ILE A 64 18.30 -15.56 3.19
CA ILE A 64 17.84 -14.34 3.84
C ILE A 64 18.41 -14.25 5.26
N ARG A 65 19.07 -13.15 5.56
CA ARG A 65 19.60 -12.86 6.88
C ARG A 65 19.06 -11.53 7.42
N MET A 66 18.36 -11.59 8.54
CA MET A 66 17.95 -10.38 9.26
C MET A 66 19.18 -9.74 9.93
N VAL A 67 19.51 -8.51 9.55
CA VAL A 67 20.61 -7.71 10.11
C VAL A 67 20.11 -6.86 11.27
N SER A 68 18.93 -6.26 11.12
CA SER A 68 18.19 -5.55 12.16
C SER A 68 16.69 -5.76 11.96
N ARG A 69 15.87 -5.17 12.82
CA ARG A 69 14.41 -5.29 12.73
C ARG A 69 13.85 -4.84 11.37
N SER A 70 14.47 -3.83 10.73
CA SER A 70 14.04 -3.25 9.46
C SER A 70 15.07 -3.41 8.33
N THR A 71 16.10 -4.25 8.51
CA THR A 71 17.18 -4.43 7.55
C THR A 71 17.45 -5.90 7.31
N TYR A 72 17.41 -6.31 6.04
CA TYR A 72 17.61 -7.68 5.61
C TYR A 72 18.67 -7.76 4.51
N GLU A 73 19.60 -8.70 4.64
CA GLU A 73 20.49 -9.14 3.56
C GLU A 73 19.80 -10.28 2.82
N ILE A 74 19.63 -10.12 1.52
CA ILE A 74 18.95 -11.07 0.64
C ILE A 74 19.93 -11.48 -0.44
N ASP A 75 20.32 -12.76 -0.45
CA ASP A 75 21.22 -13.33 -1.44
C ASP A 75 20.43 -14.21 -2.40
N THR A 76 20.31 -13.76 -3.64
CA THR A 76 19.61 -14.47 -4.73
C THR A 76 20.56 -15.10 -5.74
N SER A 77 21.84 -15.31 -5.40
CA SER A 77 22.85 -15.93 -6.27
C SER A 77 22.40 -17.32 -6.77
N HIS A 78 21.77 -18.08 -5.89
CA HIS A 78 21.35 -19.45 -6.14
C HIS A 78 19.85 -19.60 -5.86
N LEU A 79 19.03 -19.38 -6.89
CA LEU A 79 17.60 -19.71 -6.85
C LEU A 79 17.39 -21.04 -7.59
N ASP A 80 16.57 -21.91 -7.04
CA ASP A 80 16.35 -23.28 -7.53
C ASP A 80 14.91 -23.50 -8.04
N SER A 81 14.04 -22.52 -7.89
CA SER A 81 12.65 -22.56 -8.36
C SER A 81 12.22 -21.27 -9.04
N THR A 82 11.30 -21.38 -10.00
CA THR A 82 10.58 -20.27 -10.64
C THR A 82 9.07 -20.33 -10.35
N GLU A 83 8.67 -21.19 -9.39
CA GLU A 83 7.28 -21.39 -9.01
C GLU A 83 7.05 -20.87 -7.59
N VAL A 84 6.11 -19.95 -7.45
CA VAL A 84 5.66 -19.45 -6.14
C VAL A 84 4.53 -20.36 -5.64
N SER A 85 4.65 -20.85 -4.40
CA SER A 85 3.66 -21.75 -3.82
C SER A 85 2.25 -21.10 -3.76
N ASN A 86 1.22 -21.91 -3.97
CA ASN A 86 -0.18 -21.47 -3.93
C ASN A 86 -0.57 -20.91 -2.57
N GLU A 87 -0.02 -21.47 -1.50
CA GLU A 87 -0.32 -21.03 -0.14
C GLU A 87 0.15 -19.61 0.10
N LEU A 88 1.40 -19.29 -0.21
CA LEU A 88 1.97 -17.96 -0.05
C LEU A 88 1.40 -16.95 -1.04
N SER A 89 1.16 -17.37 -2.29
CA SER A 89 0.53 -16.50 -3.29
C SER A 89 -0.84 -15.98 -2.84
N ARG A 90 -1.62 -16.79 -2.14
CA ARG A 90 -2.94 -16.41 -1.62
C ARG A 90 -2.87 -15.48 -0.41
N GLN A 91 -1.81 -15.57 0.38
CA GLN A 91 -1.63 -14.73 1.56
C GLN A 91 -1.31 -13.28 1.19
N MET A 92 -0.58 -13.08 0.08
CA MET A 92 -0.14 -11.78 -0.37
C MET A 92 -0.61 -11.48 -1.80
N ARG A 93 -1.40 -10.41 -1.97
CA ARG A 93 -1.90 -10.02 -3.29
C ARG A 93 -0.83 -9.56 -4.27
N ALA A 94 0.26 -8.99 -3.76
CA ALA A 94 1.38 -8.53 -4.56
C ALA A 94 2.29 -9.68 -5.05
N SER A 95 1.94 -10.95 -4.76
CA SER A 95 2.70 -12.12 -5.21
C SER A 95 2.92 -12.17 -6.73
N TYR A 96 2.01 -11.60 -7.52
CA TYR A 96 2.18 -11.53 -8.98
C TYR A 96 3.34 -10.64 -9.45
N TYR A 97 3.96 -9.81 -8.58
CA TYR A 97 5.21 -9.10 -8.93
C TYR A 97 6.39 -10.05 -9.11
N PHE A 98 6.33 -11.23 -8.51
CA PHE A 98 7.30 -12.28 -8.75
C PHE A 98 7.31 -12.75 -10.20
N LEU A 99 6.17 -12.69 -10.93
CA LEU A 99 6.11 -13.06 -12.36
C LEU A 99 7.08 -12.25 -13.20
N GLY A 100 7.07 -10.90 -13.05
CA GLY A 100 7.97 -10.03 -13.83
C GLY A 100 9.44 -10.27 -13.51
N ALA A 101 9.78 -10.43 -12.23
CA ALA A 101 11.15 -10.67 -11.80
C ALA A 101 11.67 -12.06 -12.26
N LEU A 102 10.86 -13.12 -12.10
CA LEU A 102 11.21 -14.46 -12.52
C LEU A 102 11.30 -14.58 -14.05
N LEU A 103 10.34 -13.99 -14.78
CA LEU A 103 10.36 -13.92 -16.23
C LEU A 103 11.61 -13.17 -16.71
N GLY A 104 11.93 -12.01 -16.12
CA GLY A 104 13.09 -11.22 -16.50
C GLY A 104 14.41 -11.96 -16.34
N ARG A 105 14.59 -12.69 -15.23
CA ARG A 105 15.85 -13.39 -14.96
C ARG A 105 15.94 -14.77 -15.56
N PHE A 106 14.86 -15.57 -15.53
CA PHE A 106 14.87 -16.98 -15.88
C PHE A 106 14.09 -17.30 -17.16
N GLY A 107 13.42 -16.33 -17.76
CA GLY A 107 12.52 -16.57 -18.89
C GLY A 107 11.27 -17.39 -18.53
N SER A 108 11.00 -17.63 -17.25
CA SER A 108 9.85 -18.40 -16.81
C SER A 108 9.43 -17.97 -15.40
N GLY A 109 8.11 -17.94 -15.14
CA GLY A 109 7.56 -17.69 -13.82
C GLY A 109 6.15 -18.27 -13.68
N GLN A 110 5.83 -18.74 -12.46
CA GLN A 110 4.52 -19.28 -12.13
C GLN A 110 4.07 -18.74 -10.78
N VAL A 111 2.87 -18.17 -10.74
CA VAL A 111 2.25 -17.63 -9.54
C VAL A 111 0.75 -17.93 -9.56
N ALA A 112 0.15 -18.23 -8.40
CA ALA A 112 -1.29 -18.37 -8.33
C ALA A 112 -2.02 -17.09 -8.69
N MET A 113 -3.18 -17.21 -9.34
CA MET A 113 -4.08 -16.07 -9.55
C MET A 113 -4.32 -15.36 -8.21
N PRO A 114 -4.14 -14.04 -8.13
CA PRO A 114 -4.42 -13.30 -6.91
C PRO A 114 -5.87 -13.53 -6.50
N GLY A 115 -6.09 -13.97 -5.28
CA GLY A 115 -7.43 -14.16 -4.73
C GLY A 115 -8.24 -12.87 -4.84
N GLY A 116 -9.56 -13.00 -4.99
CA GLY A 116 -10.49 -11.87 -5.05
C GLY A 116 -10.31 -10.94 -3.83
N CYS A 117 -10.35 -9.64 -4.06
CA CYS A 117 -10.38 -8.63 -3.01
C CYS A 117 -11.81 -8.20 -2.77
N ASN A 118 -12.12 -7.84 -1.53
CA ASN A 118 -13.36 -7.17 -1.19
C ASN A 118 -13.59 -5.84 -1.99
N LEU A 119 -12.53 -5.31 -2.62
CA LEU A 119 -12.57 -4.08 -3.43
C LEU A 119 -12.93 -4.30 -4.91
N GLY A 120 -13.07 -5.57 -5.35
CA GLY A 120 -13.40 -5.91 -6.73
C GLY A 120 -12.36 -6.82 -7.42
N PRO A 121 -12.64 -7.24 -8.67
CA PRO A 121 -11.70 -8.03 -9.46
C PRO A 121 -10.42 -7.23 -9.72
N ARG A 122 -9.29 -7.91 -9.74
CA ARG A 122 -8.01 -7.34 -10.16
C ARG A 122 -7.58 -8.03 -11.46
N PRO A 123 -7.94 -7.47 -12.60
CA PRO A 123 -7.54 -8.03 -13.88
C PRO A 123 -6.00 -7.96 -14.00
N ILE A 124 -5.40 -9.02 -14.55
CA ILE A 124 -3.97 -9.10 -14.84
C ILE A 124 -3.67 -8.88 -16.33
N ASP A 125 -4.70 -8.53 -17.10
CA ASP A 125 -4.66 -8.33 -18.54
C ASP A 125 -3.55 -7.35 -18.96
N GLN A 126 -3.38 -6.23 -18.25
CA GLN A 126 -2.33 -5.25 -18.55
C GLN A 126 -0.93 -5.79 -18.22
N HIS A 127 -0.79 -6.68 -17.23
CA HIS A 127 0.48 -7.36 -16.95
C HIS A 127 0.84 -8.32 -18.08
N LEU A 128 -0.10 -9.18 -18.48
CA LEU A 128 0.10 -10.15 -19.57
C LEU A 128 0.32 -9.43 -20.92
N LYS A 129 -0.40 -8.34 -21.17
CA LYS A 129 -0.19 -7.49 -22.36
C LYS A 129 1.28 -7.02 -22.46
N ALA A 130 1.88 -6.58 -21.35
CA ALA A 130 3.28 -6.19 -21.34
C ALA A 130 4.21 -7.39 -21.61
N PHE A 131 3.99 -8.53 -20.95
CA PHE A 131 4.81 -9.72 -21.14
C PHE A 131 4.72 -10.25 -22.57
N THR A 132 3.53 -10.28 -23.17
CA THR A 132 3.32 -10.65 -24.57
C THR A 132 4.05 -9.71 -25.52
N ALA A 133 4.06 -8.40 -25.24
CA ALA A 133 4.79 -7.42 -26.03
C ALA A 133 6.33 -7.63 -25.97
N PHE A 134 6.83 -8.28 -24.94
CA PHE A 134 8.25 -8.66 -24.80
C PHE A 134 8.55 -10.05 -25.39
N GLY A 135 7.57 -10.71 -26.03
CA GLY A 135 7.72 -12.02 -26.64
C GLY A 135 7.52 -13.20 -25.68
N ALA A 136 6.89 -12.98 -24.54
CA ALA A 136 6.50 -14.06 -23.65
C ALA A 136 5.14 -14.65 -24.04
N GLU A 137 5.01 -15.95 -23.82
CA GLU A 137 3.75 -16.67 -23.85
C GLU A 137 3.18 -16.78 -22.43
N ASP A 138 1.86 -16.67 -22.31
CA ASP A 138 1.17 -16.83 -21.03
C ASP A 138 0.05 -17.86 -21.13
N SER A 139 -0.20 -18.55 -20.03
CA SER A 139 -1.38 -19.40 -19.84
C SER A 139 -1.92 -19.27 -18.42
N VAL A 140 -3.22 -19.47 -18.28
CA VAL A 140 -3.89 -19.53 -16.97
C VAL A 140 -4.53 -20.91 -16.85
N GLU A 141 -3.95 -21.77 -16.02
CA GLU A 141 -4.40 -23.13 -15.81
C GLU A 141 -4.55 -23.44 -14.34
N TYR A 142 -5.67 -24.06 -13.95
CA TYR A 142 -5.95 -24.47 -12.56
C TYR A 142 -5.82 -23.32 -11.53
N GLY A 143 -6.08 -22.08 -11.96
CA GLY A 143 -5.95 -20.90 -11.10
C GLY A 143 -4.51 -20.43 -10.89
N GLN A 144 -3.59 -20.86 -11.76
CA GLN A 144 -2.21 -20.40 -11.79
C GLN A 144 -1.92 -19.66 -13.10
N ILE A 145 -1.10 -18.64 -13.01
CA ILE A 145 -0.56 -17.89 -14.14
C ILE A 145 0.82 -18.42 -14.42
N HIS A 146 1.03 -18.88 -15.66
CA HIS A 146 2.32 -19.29 -16.19
C HIS A 146 2.76 -18.27 -17.22
N VAL A 147 4.01 -17.85 -17.17
CA VAL A 147 4.64 -16.99 -18.19
C VAL A 147 5.96 -17.59 -18.60
N ARG A 148 6.25 -17.59 -19.90
CA ARG A 148 7.47 -18.18 -20.44
C ARG A 148 7.95 -17.42 -21.68
N SER A 149 9.26 -17.25 -21.81
CA SER A 149 9.93 -16.79 -23.01
C SER A 149 11.31 -17.44 -23.10
N GLU A 150 11.70 -17.88 -24.28
CA GLU A 150 13.08 -18.31 -24.52
C GLU A 150 14.02 -17.11 -24.68
N HIS A 151 13.48 -15.97 -25.12
CA HIS A 151 14.25 -14.75 -25.35
C HIS A 151 13.34 -13.53 -25.22
N LEU A 152 13.55 -12.73 -24.18
CA LEU A 152 12.82 -11.49 -24.01
C LEU A 152 13.43 -10.37 -24.82
N VAL A 153 12.60 -9.67 -25.57
CA VAL A 153 12.98 -8.53 -26.42
C VAL A 153 12.18 -7.30 -25.95
N GLY A 154 12.85 -6.18 -25.86
CA GLY A 154 12.20 -4.91 -25.55
C GLY A 154 11.11 -4.57 -26.57
N GLY A 155 10.05 -3.95 -26.09
CA GLY A 155 8.86 -3.64 -26.88
C GLY A 155 8.23 -2.31 -26.52
N HIS A 156 7.23 -1.90 -27.30
CA HIS A 156 6.40 -0.74 -27.03
C HIS A 156 5.08 -1.19 -26.43
N VAL A 157 4.77 -0.72 -25.22
CA VAL A 157 3.55 -1.04 -24.49
C VAL A 157 2.82 0.24 -24.14
N PHE A 158 1.60 0.38 -24.66
CA PHE A 158 0.65 1.40 -24.20
C PHE A 158 -0.37 0.73 -23.28
N PHE A 159 -0.42 1.13 -22.01
CA PHE A 159 -1.41 0.61 -21.05
C PHE A 159 -2.77 1.26 -21.29
N ASP A 160 -3.83 0.47 -21.44
CA ASP A 160 -5.19 0.96 -21.68
C ASP A 160 -5.73 1.72 -20.46
N THR A 161 -5.27 1.31 -19.27
CA THR A 161 -5.55 1.98 -17.99
C THR A 161 -4.26 2.11 -17.19
N VAL A 162 -4.12 3.22 -16.45
CA VAL A 162 -2.99 3.39 -15.52
C VAL A 162 -3.05 2.32 -14.44
N SER A 163 -2.06 1.45 -14.41
CA SER A 163 -1.96 0.34 -13.46
C SER A 163 -0.59 0.31 -12.79
N VAL A 164 -0.56 0.52 -11.47
CA VAL A 164 0.66 0.40 -10.65
C VAL A 164 1.28 -0.98 -10.82
N GLY A 165 0.47 -2.03 -10.67
CA GLY A 165 0.95 -3.40 -10.75
C GLY A 165 1.52 -3.76 -12.10
N ALA A 166 0.84 -3.42 -13.20
CA ALA A 166 1.31 -3.70 -14.55
C ALA A 166 2.58 -2.91 -14.87
N THR A 167 2.67 -1.64 -14.45
CA THR A 167 3.87 -0.83 -14.61
C THR A 167 5.08 -1.48 -13.93
N MET A 168 4.95 -1.88 -12.65
CA MET A 168 6.03 -2.53 -11.90
C MET A 168 6.44 -3.86 -12.53
N ASN A 169 5.49 -4.71 -12.87
CA ASN A 169 5.78 -6.01 -13.49
C ASN A 169 6.44 -5.88 -14.86
N ALA A 170 6.00 -4.91 -15.68
CA ALA A 170 6.64 -4.62 -16.96
C ALA A 170 8.08 -4.13 -16.77
N MET A 171 8.34 -3.26 -15.80
CA MET A 171 9.70 -2.80 -15.47
C MET A 171 10.60 -3.98 -15.07
N LEU A 172 10.11 -4.85 -14.17
CA LEU A 172 10.88 -6.02 -13.68
C LEU A 172 11.24 -6.98 -14.82
N ALA A 173 10.34 -7.23 -15.77
CA ALA A 173 10.61 -8.09 -16.91
C ALA A 173 11.51 -7.45 -17.95
N ALA A 174 11.43 -6.11 -18.14
CA ALA A 174 12.09 -5.41 -19.22
C ALA A 174 13.57 -5.10 -18.99
N VAL A 175 14.04 -5.02 -17.73
CA VAL A 175 15.41 -4.58 -17.41
C VAL A 175 16.50 -5.52 -17.96
N LEU A 176 16.19 -6.80 -18.19
CA LEU A 176 17.09 -7.79 -18.78
C LEU A 176 16.67 -8.20 -20.22
N ALA A 177 15.59 -7.62 -20.77
CA ALA A 177 15.15 -7.89 -22.14
C ALA A 177 16.10 -7.23 -23.15
N GLU A 178 16.36 -7.89 -24.29
CA GLU A 178 17.27 -7.33 -25.32
C GLU A 178 16.66 -6.09 -25.98
N GLY A 179 17.45 -5.03 -26.10
CA GLY A 179 17.05 -3.80 -26.79
C GLY A 179 16.38 -2.77 -25.89
N THR A 180 15.39 -2.07 -26.42
CA THR A 180 14.73 -0.94 -25.74
C THR A 180 13.25 -1.21 -25.53
N THR A 181 12.79 -0.97 -24.33
CA THR A 181 11.37 -0.98 -23.97
C THR A 181 10.86 0.44 -23.74
N ILE A 182 9.68 0.74 -24.26
CA ILE A 182 8.94 1.99 -24.02
C ILE A 182 7.59 1.62 -23.43
N LEU A 183 7.34 2.09 -22.21
CA LEU A 183 6.07 1.92 -21.51
C LEU A 183 5.36 3.27 -21.46
N GLU A 184 4.15 3.35 -21.99
CA GLU A 184 3.34 4.58 -22.04
C GLU A 184 2.05 4.43 -21.22
N ASN A 185 1.52 5.54 -20.74
CA ASN A 185 0.39 5.62 -19.81
C ASN A 185 0.63 4.83 -18.52
N VAL A 186 1.86 4.93 -18.01
CA VAL A 186 2.32 4.24 -16.79
C VAL A 186 1.84 4.92 -15.52
N ALA A 187 1.88 4.19 -14.43
CA ALA A 187 1.70 4.72 -13.08
C ALA A 187 2.91 5.61 -12.67
N ARG A 188 2.64 6.64 -11.87
CA ARG A 188 3.62 7.68 -11.51
C ARG A 188 3.87 7.79 -10.02
N GLU A 189 3.28 6.92 -9.23
CA GLU A 189 3.34 6.90 -7.78
C GLU A 189 4.79 6.88 -7.27
N PRO A 190 5.07 7.45 -6.08
CA PRO A 190 6.43 7.51 -5.51
C PRO A 190 7.14 6.15 -5.47
N HIS A 191 6.42 5.08 -5.21
CA HIS A 191 7.00 3.72 -5.17
C HIS A 191 7.34 3.15 -6.56
N ILE A 192 6.82 3.71 -7.68
CA ILE A 192 7.30 3.42 -9.04
C ILE A 192 8.70 4.04 -9.25
N VAL A 193 8.86 5.27 -8.79
CA VAL A 193 10.16 5.96 -8.83
C VAL A 193 11.19 5.23 -7.96
N ASP A 194 10.77 4.79 -6.78
CA ASP A 194 11.60 4.04 -5.84
C ASP A 194 12.08 2.71 -6.44
N LEU A 195 11.16 1.96 -7.10
CA LEU A 195 11.54 0.74 -7.83
C LEU A 195 12.55 1.04 -8.96
N ALA A 196 12.34 2.10 -9.74
CA ALA A 196 13.27 2.49 -10.80
C ALA A 196 14.65 2.84 -10.25
N ASN A 197 14.71 3.57 -9.12
CA ASN A 197 15.96 3.91 -8.44
C ASN A 197 16.68 2.65 -7.94
N PHE A 198 15.94 1.71 -7.35
CA PHE A 198 16.51 0.43 -6.90
C PHE A 198 17.06 -0.38 -8.08
N LEU A 199 16.31 -0.50 -9.18
CA LEU A 199 16.76 -1.19 -10.39
C LEU A 199 18.03 -0.55 -10.96
N ASN A 200 18.08 0.78 -11.06
CA ASN A 200 19.25 1.52 -11.54
C ASN A 200 20.45 1.35 -10.59
N MET A 201 20.22 1.26 -9.26
CA MET A 201 21.27 0.98 -8.29
C MET A 201 21.85 -0.43 -8.47
N MET A 202 21.07 -1.38 -8.99
CA MET A 202 21.53 -2.72 -9.37
C MET A 202 22.15 -2.80 -10.77
N GLY A 203 22.28 -1.67 -11.49
CA GLY A 203 22.92 -1.61 -12.81
C GLY A 203 21.96 -1.61 -13.99
N ALA A 204 20.64 -1.48 -13.79
CA ALA A 204 19.67 -1.27 -14.87
C ALA A 204 19.80 0.13 -15.49
N ASP A 205 19.14 0.33 -16.64
CA ASP A 205 19.06 1.61 -17.35
C ASP A 205 17.59 2.00 -17.56
N VAL A 206 16.97 2.55 -16.50
CA VAL A 206 15.56 2.93 -16.43
C VAL A 206 15.42 4.44 -16.32
N HIS A 207 14.68 5.07 -17.24
CA HIS A 207 14.46 6.50 -17.32
C HIS A 207 12.96 6.83 -17.36
N GLY A 208 12.61 8.03 -16.88
CA GLY A 208 11.25 8.59 -16.98
C GLY A 208 10.27 8.12 -15.89
N ALA A 209 10.69 7.34 -14.90
CA ALA A 209 9.83 7.02 -13.77
C ALA A 209 9.34 8.28 -13.06
N GLY A 210 8.04 8.33 -12.72
CA GLY A 210 7.37 9.53 -12.21
C GLY A 210 6.74 10.40 -13.31
N THR A 211 6.96 10.08 -14.58
CA THR A 211 6.25 10.64 -15.75
C THR A 211 5.28 9.60 -16.32
N ASP A 212 4.58 9.95 -17.39
CA ASP A 212 3.65 9.04 -18.08
C ASP A 212 4.33 8.07 -19.05
N VAL A 213 5.65 8.20 -19.24
CA VAL A 213 6.46 7.33 -20.11
C VAL A 213 7.70 6.86 -19.39
N ILE A 214 7.93 5.54 -19.36
CA ILE A 214 9.15 4.93 -18.85
C ILE A 214 9.89 4.29 -20.03
N LYS A 215 11.18 4.60 -20.15
CA LYS A 215 12.08 4.01 -21.14
C LYS A 215 13.12 3.16 -20.42
N ILE A 216 13.30 1.92 -20.90
CA ILE A 216 14.23 0.95 -20.31
C ILE A 216 15.14 0.44 -21.43
N HIS A 217 16.45 0.55 -21.25
CA HIS A 217 17.42 -0.14 -22.07
C HIS A 217 17.85 -1.42 -21.34
N GLY A 218 17.57 -2.55 -21.93
CA GLY A 218 17.90 -3.84 -21.32
C GLY A 218 19.41 -4.02 -21.16
N VAL A 219 19.82 -4.52 -20.01
CA VAL A 219 21.21 -4.79 -19.67
C VAL A 219 21.49 -6.30 -19.67
N LYS A 220 22.74 -6.69 -19.84
CA LYS A 220 23.12 -8.13 -19.89
C LYS A 220 23.10 -8.78 -18.52
N GLU A 221 23.46 -8.04 -17.48
CA GLU A 221 23.54 -8.51 -16.11
C GLU A 221 23.28 -7.36 -15.14
N MET A 222 22.81 -7.73 -13.97
CA MET A 222 22.60 -6.83 -12.84
C MET A 222 23.40 -7.35 -11.65
N HIS A 223 23.55 -6.54 -10.62
CA HIS A 223 24.33 -6.87 -9.42
C HIS A 223 23.60 -6.45 -8.15
N GLY A 224 24.02 -6.99 -7.01
CA GLY A 224 23.49 -6.59 -5.71
C GLY A 224 23.88 -5.18 -5.31
N CYS A 225 23.12 -4.59 -4.40
CA CYS A 225 23.34 -3.26 -3.88
C CYS A 225 22.84 -3.10 -2.45
N ASN A 226 23.17 -1.95 -1.83
CA ASN A 226 22.57 -1.50 -0.58
C ASN A 226 21.51 -0.45 -0.93
N TYR A 227 20.31 -0.62 -0.39
CA TYR A 227 19.18 0.27 -0.71
C TYR A 227 18.28 0.48 0.50
N SER A 228 17.87 1.73 0.72
CA SER A 228 16.89 2.09 1.74
C SER A 228 15.58 2.47 1.06
N ILE A 229 14.50 1.77 1.44
CA ILE A 229 13.14 2.00 0.91
C ILE A 229 12.63 3.37 1.39
N ILE A 230 11.91 4.08 0.53
CA ILE A 230 11.27 5.35 0.87
C ILE A 230 10.26 5.20 2.02
N PRO A 231 10.05 6.23 2.84
CA PRO A 231 9.02 6.22 3.88
C PRO A 231 7.60 6.14 3.29
N ASP A 232 6.68 5.54 4.06
CA ASP A 232 5.30 5.31 3.64
C ASP A 232 4.44 6.56 3.76
N HIS A 233 4.13 7.20 2.63
CA HIS A 233 3.28 8.39 2.58
C HIS A 233 1.81 8.09 2.96
N ILE A 234 1.33 6.85 2.86
CA ILE A 234 -0.02 6.47 3.28
C ILE A 234 -0.07 6.27 4.80
N GLU A 235 0.96 5.65 5.39
CA GLU A 235 1.10 5.60 6.85
C GLU A 235 1.16 7.02 7.43
N ALA A 236 2.01 7.88 6.85
CA ALA A 236 2.13 9.29 7.24
C ALA A 236 0.77 10.00 7.15
N GLY A 237 0.07 9.88 6.03
CA GLY A 237 -1.27 10.44 5.84
C GLY A 237 -2.28 9.94 6.88
N SER A 238 -2.18 8.68 7.29
CA SER A 238 -3.05 8.11 8.32
C SER A 238 -2.86 8.78 9.68
N TYR A 239 -1.62 9.03 10.09
CA TYR A 239 -1.35 9.78 11.34
C TYR A 239 -1.70 11.27 11.22
N MET A 240 -1.61 11.85 10.02
CA MET A 240 -2.14 13.20 9.79
C MET A 240 -3.66 13.25 9.98
N VAL A 241 -4.40 12.24 9.47
CA VAL A 241 -5.84 12.13 9.72
C VAL A 241 -6.12 11.88 11.20
N ALA A 242 -5.30 11.10 11.90
CA ALA A 242 -5.42 10.87 13.34
C ALA A 242 -5.36 12.20 14.12
N ALA A 243 -4.39 13.07 13.82
CA ALA A 243 -4.32 14.43 14.40
C ALA A 243 -5.56 15.25 14.04
N ALA A 244 -5.93 15.26 12.75
CA ALA A 244 -7.06 16.03 12.28
C ALA A 244 -8.39 15.61 12.94
N ILE A 245 -8.67 14.33 13.07
CA ILE A 245 -9.95 13.82 13.58
C ILE A 245 -10.07 13.97 15.09
N THR A 246 -8.95 13.94 15.83
CA THR A 246 -8.91 14.02 17.30
C THR A 246 -8.62 15.42 17.85
N LYS A 247 -8.54 16.45 17.01
CA LYS A 247 -8.07 17.81 17.39
C LYS A 247 -6.68 17.79 18.01
N GLY A 248 -5.79 17.01 17.42
CA GLY A 248 -4.43 16.76 17.90
C GLY A 248 -3.38 17.67 17.30
N ASP A 249 -2.15 17.40 17.72
CA ASP A 249 -0.92 18.06 17.28
C ASP A 249 0.18 17.00 17.16
N ILE A 250 0.47 16.56 15.94
CA ILE A 250 1.40 15.46 15.67
C ILE A 250 2.52 15.94 14.75
N THR A 251 3.76 15.65 15.12
CA THR A 251 4.93 15.76 14.26
C THR A 251 5.30 14.38 13.71
N LEU A 252 5.35 14.28 12.39
CA LEU A 252 5.75 13.06 11.68
C LEU A 252 7.20 13.21 11.25
N HIS A 253 8.07 12.27 11.62
CA HIS A 253 9.46 12.19 11.20
C HIS A 253 9.65 11.09 10.15
N ASN A 254 10.75 11.20 9.41
CA ASN A 254 11.06 10.29 8.31
C ASN A 254 9.95 10.30 7.25
N VAL A 255 9.67 11.47 6.69
CA VAL A 255 8.72 11.67 5.59
C VAL A 255 9.38 12.42 4.46
N ILE A 256 8.89 12.25 3.25
CA ILE A 256 9.27 13.07 2.10
C ILE A 256 8.09 14.01 1.83
N PRO A 257 8.16 15.31 2.21
CA PRO A 257 7.02 16.22 2.12
C PRO A 257 6.40 16.29 0.72
N LYS A 258 7.23 16.19 -0.32
CA LYS A 258 6.76 16.19 -1.70
C LYS A 258 5.82 15.02 -2.02
N HIS A 259 6.01 13.86 -1.41
CA HIS A 259 5.11 12.71 -1.58
C HIS A 259 3.76 12.92 -0.89
N MET A 260 3.70 13.88 0.04
CA MET A 260 2.51 14.17 0.84
C MET A 260 1.63 15.26 0.23
N GLU A 261 2.07 16.00 -0.79
CA GLU A 261 1.36 17.15 -1.37
C GLU A 261 -0.15 16.90 -1.64
N PRO A 262 -0.59 15.78 -2.25
CA PRO A 262 -2.00 15.54 -2.48
C PRO A 262 -2.81 15.41 -1.19
N ILE A 263 -2.19 14.90 -0.11
CA ILE A 263 -2.81 14.68 1.20
C ILE A 263 -2.81 15.98 2.00
N THR A 264 -1.67 16.66 2.10
CA THR A 264 -1.51 17.92 2.84
C THR A 264 -2.41 19.02 2.29
N ALA A 265 -2.54 19.12 0.96
CA ALA A 265 -3.44 20.08 0.31
C ALA A 265 -4.91 19.89 0.75
N LYS A 266 -5.38 18.63 0.86
CA LYS A 266 -6.75 18.34 1.29
C LYS A 266 -6.94 18.53 2.79
N LEU A 267 -5.96 18.21 3.61
CA LEU A 267 -6.00 18.48 5.05
C LEU A 267 -5.99 19.99 5.37
N ARG A 268 -5.21 20.79 4.63
CA ARG A 268 -5.30 22.25 4.70
C ARG A 268 -6.68 22.78 4.28
N ALA A 269 -7.25 22.22 3.22
CA ALA A 269 -8.57 22.63 2.72
C ALA A 269 -9.69 22.36 3.73
N VAL A 270 -9.63 21.27 4.50
CA VAL A 270 -10.61 20.98 5.57
C VAL A 270 -10.34 21.75 6.86
N GLY A 271 -9.28 22.58 6.94
CA GLY A 271 -9.04 23.50 8.04
C GLY A 271 -7.94 23.06 9.02
N CYS A 272 -7.07 22.14 8.64
CA CYS A 272 -5.87 21.81 9.41
C CYS A 272 -4.71 22.74 9.02
N GLU A 273 -3.82 23.00 9.97
CA GLU A 273 -2.54 23.65 9.74
C GLU A 273 -1.48 22.57 9.52
N VAL A 274 -0.67 22.72 8.47
CA VAL A 274 0.40 21.79 8.14
C VAL A 274 1.68 22.57 7.90
N GLU A 275 2.69 22.33 8.74
CA GLU A 275 4.04 22.86 8.62
C GLU A 275 4.94 21.81 7.99
N GLU A 276 5.79 22.22 7.04
CA GLU A 276 6.71 21.34 6.32
C GLU A 276 8.15 21.67 6.71
N PHE A 277 8.93 20.61 6.98
CA PHE A 277 10.37 20.64 7.24
C PHE A 277 11.07 19.76 6.20
N ASP A 278 12.39 19.63 6.28
CA ASP A 278 13.17 18.87 5.27
C ASP A 278 12.73 17.39 5.18
N ASP A 279 12.58 16.73 6.34
CA ASP A 279 12.21 15.30 6.47
C ASP A 279 11.09 15.05 7.49
N ALA A 280 10.34 16.11 7.83
CA ALA A 280 9.25 16.04 8.80
C ALA A 280 8.05 16.91 8.39
N LEU A 281 6.89 16.58 8.94
CA LEU A 281 5.65 17.34 8.82
C LEU A 281 5.00 17.46 10.20
N ARG A 282 4.52 18.64 10.54
CA ARG A 282 3.66 18.84 11.72
C ARG A 282 2.26 19.20 11.27
N ILE A 283 1.27 18.54 11.84
CA ILE A 283 -0.13 18.84 11.61
C ILE A 283 -0.84 19.16 12.92
N THR A 284 -1.61 20.24 12.89
CA THR A 284 -2.45 20.68 14.03
C THR A 284 -3.86 20.98 13.56
N ARG A 285 -4.84 20.71 14.42
CA ARG A 285 -6.22 21.14 14.23
C ARG A 285 -6.79 21.77 15.48
N THR A 286 -7.06 23.05 15.43
CA THR A 286 -7.67 23.81 16.54
C THR A 286 -9.13 24.17 16.26
N GLY A 287 -9.51 24.30 14.98
CA GLY A 287 -10.82 24.76 14.52
C GLY A 287 -11.80 23.66 14.13
N GLU A 288 -12.95 24.08 13.60
CA GLU A 288 -13.96 23.20 13.00
C GLU A 288 -13.48 22.73 11.64
N LEU A 289 -13.84 21.48 11.28
CA LEU A 289 -13.60 20.92 9.96
C LEU A 289 -14.58 21.50 8.93
N LYS A 290 -14.06 21.85 7.77
CA LYS A 290 -14.83 22.35 6.62
C LYS A 290 -15.18 21.20 5.67
N PRO A 291 -16.33 21.26 5.00
CA PRO A 291 -16.70 20.25 4.00
C PRO A 291 -15.78 20.32 2.79
N LEU A 292 -15.64 19.19 2.08
CA LEU A 292 -14.74 19.04 0.96
C LEU A 292 -15.39 18.27 -0.17
N LYS A 293 -15.07 18.63 -1.43
CA LYS A 293 -15.23 17.77 -2.59
C LYS A 293 -13.91 17.08 -2.87
N LEU A 294 -13.90 15.76 -2.75
CA LEU A 294 -12.72 14.90 -2.93
C LEU A 294 -12.95 13.93 -4.08
N LYS A 295 -11.96 13.76 -4.95
CA LYS A 295 -11.96 12.72 -5.97
C LYS A 295 -10.62 11.99 -5.90
N THR A 296 -10.68 10.66 -5.82
CA THR A 296 -9.47 9.84 -5.94
C THR A 296 -9.07 9.73 -7.40
N MET A 297 -7.77 9.80 -7.65
CA MET A 297 -7.17 9.75 -8.99
C MET A 297 -5.78 9.11 -8.92
N PRO A 298 -5.27 8.55 -10.04
CA PRO A 298 -3.86 8.18 -10.13
C PRO A 298 -2.93 9.35 -9.73
N HIS A 299 -1.76 9.02 -9.20
CA HIS A 299 -0.79 10.04 -8.81
C HIS A 299 -0.46 11.00 -9.98
N PRO A 300 -0.34 12.33 -9.75
CA PRO A 300 -0.28 13.05 -8.47
C PRO A 300 -1.66 13.46 -7.90
N GLY A 301 -2.74 12.80 -8.29
CA GLY A 301 -4.05 13.02 -7.68
C GLY A 301 -4.15 12.44 -6.26
N PHE A 302 -5.29 12.64 -5.61
CA PHE A 302 -5.51 12.14 -4.25
C PHE A 302 -5.56 10.60 -4.25
N PRO A 303 -4.72 9.92 -3.43
CA PRO A 303 -4.60 8.47 -3.47
C PRO A 303 -5.85 7.76 -2.92
N THR A 304 -6.31 6.73 -3.63
CA THR A 304 -7.45 5.90 -3.20
C THR A 304 -7.20 5.24 -1.84
N ASP A 305 -5.95 4.97 -1.46
CA ASP A 305 -5.59 4.40 -0.15
C ASP A 305 -5.91 5.34 1.02
N MET A 306 -6.00 6.64 0.79
CA MET A 306 -6.41 7.63 1.79
C MET A 306 -7.92 7.90 1.81
N GLN A 307 -8.67 7.38 0.84
CA GLN A 307 -10.10 7.66 0.70
C GLN A 307 -10.90 7.25 1.95
N PRO A 308 -10.76 6.03 2.54
CA PRO A 308 -11.52 5.66 3.73
C PRO A 308 -11.21 6.54 4.95
N LEU A 309 -9.94 6.92 5.14
CA LEU A 309 -9.51 7.78 6.23
C LEU A 309 -10.08 9.19 6.11
N MET A 310 -10.04 9.77 4.89
CA MET A 310 -10.64 11.08 4.65
C MET A 310 -12.16 11.04 4.77
N THR A 311 -12.83 9.97 4.34
CA THR A 311 -14.27 9.80 4.55
C THR A 311 -14.61 9.81 6.03
N ALA A 312 -13.85 9.07 6.87
CA ALA A 312 -14.04 9.10 8.32
C ALA A 312 -13.86 10.52 8.91
N LEU A 313 -12.83 11.26 8.47
CA LEU A 313 -12.62 12.64 8.88
C LEU A 313 -13.79 13.55 8.48
N LEU A 314 -14.28 13.42 7.26
CA LEU A 314 -15.35 14.27 6.71
C LEU A 314 -16.71 14.02 7.36
N THR A 315 -16.92 12.91 8.08
CA THR A 315 -18.14 12.72 8.91
C THR A 315 -18.29 13.79 10.00
N LEU A 316 -17.19 14.42 10.41
CA LEU A 316 -17.18 15.48 11.43
C LEU A 316 -17.04 16.90 10.82
N ALA A 317 -17.03 17.02 9.49
CA ALA A 317 -16.93 18.31 8.82
C ALA A 317 -18.30 19.01 8.80
N LYS A 318 -18.32 20.32 9.14
CA LYS A 318 -19.58 21.08 9.22
C LYS A 318 -20.14 21.41 7.84
N GLY A 319 -21.09 20.65 7.38
CA GLY A 319 -21.76 20.77 6.07
C GLY A 319 -21.67 19.50 5.25
N THR A 320 -21.94 19.61 3.94
CA THR A 320 -21.98 18.48 3.01
C THR A 320 -20.67 18.30 2.29
N SER A 321 -20.05 17.13 2.42
CA SER A 321 -18.88 16.70 1.67
C SER A 321 -19.27 15.67 0.60
N ILE A 322 -18.53 15.64 -0.50
CA ILE A 322 -18.71 14.67 -1.58
C ILE A 322 -17.39 13.97 -1.83
N VAL A 323 -17.37 12.65 -1.74
CA VAL A 323 -16.23 11.81 -2.06
C VAL A 323 -16.54 10.96 -3.29
N THR A 324 -15.74 11.13 -4.34
CA THR A 324 -15.84 10.34 -5.56
C THR A 324 -14.64 9.40 -5.65
N GLU A 325 -14.89 8.10 -5.70
CA GLU A 325 -13.88 7.08 -5.92
C GLU A 325 -13.67 6.86 -7.42
N GLY A 326 -12.48 7.14 -7.92
CA GLY A 326 -12.16 7.06 -9.34
C GLY A 326 -11.34 5.82 -9.74
N ILE A 327 -10.95 4.97 -8.76
CA ILE A 327 -10.04 3.84 -8.98
C ILE A 327 -10.74 2.49 -8.77
N TRP A 328 -11.52 2.34 -7.69
CA TRP A 328 -12.13 1.08 -7.30
C TRP A 328 -13.65 1.14 -7.29
N GLU A 329 -14.30 0.11 -7.81
CA GLU A 329 -15.77 0.05 -7.87
C GLU A 329 -16.43 -0.14 -6.50
N ASN A 330 -15.80 -0.93 -5.62
CA ASN A 330 -16.39 -1.35 -4.35
C ASN A 330 -15.66 -0.77 -3.12
N ARG A 331 -15.13 0.46 -3.23
CA ARG A 331 -14.31 1.04 -2.15
C ARG A 331 -15.12 1.44 -0.92
N PHE A 332 -16.41 1.70 -1.02
CA PHE A 332 -17.26 2.22 0.06
C PHE A 332 -17.88 1.15 0.98
N ARG A 333 -17.47 -0.11 0.91
CA ARG A 333 -18.03 -1.20 1.75
C ARG A 333 -17.92 -0.97 3.26
N TYR A 334 -16.97 -0.16 3.71
CA TYR A 334 -16.78 0.19 5.13
C TYR A 334 -17.76 1.25 5.63
N VAL A 335 -18.52 1.89 4.77
CA VAL A 335 -19.41 3.01 5.13
C VAL A 335 -20.47 2.58 6.14
N ASP A 336 -20.95 1.34 6.05
CA ASP A 336 -21.91 0.79 7.03
C ASP A 336 -21.35 0.83 8.45
N GLU A 337 -20.06 0.60 8.64
CA GLU A 337 -19.39 0.69 9.95
C GLU A 337 -19.39 2.12 10.49
N LEU A 338 -19.19 3.13 9.63
CA LEU A 338 -19.30 4.54 10.03
C LEU A 338 -20.75 4.93 10.36
N ILE A 339 -21.71 4.38 9.63
CA ILE A 339 -23.16 4.58 9.93
C ILE A 339 -23.51 3.97 11.28
N HIS A 340 -22.95 2.83 11.66
CA HIS A 340 -23.10 2.26 13.00
C HIS A 340 -22.58 3.22 14.10
N MET A 341 -21.59 4.05 13.80
CA MET A 341 -21.11 5.11 14.68
C MET A 341 -21.94 6.41 14.64
N GLY A 342 -23.04 6.43 13.89
CA GLY A 342 -23.93 7.59 13.77
C GLY A 342 -23.55 8.57 12.65
N ALA A 343 -22.65 8.21 11.74
CA ALA A 343 -22.35 9.03 10.57
C ALA A 343 -23.55 9.07 9.61
N ASN A 344 -23.72 10.22 8.95
CA ASN A 344 -24.75 10.40 7.91
C ASN A 344 -24.10 10.39 6.53
N ILE A 345 -24.10 9.22 5.90
CA ILE A 345 -23.46 8.97 4.62
C ILE A 345 -24.45 8.25 3.68
N GLN A 346 -24.55 8.75 2.46
CA GLN A 346 -25.29 8.10 1.38
C GLN A 346 -24.34 7.76 0.25
N VAL A 347 -24.35 6.50 -0.19
CA VAL A 347 -23.48 6.02 -1.27
C VAL A 347 -24.35 5.68 -2.48
N ASP A 348 -23.96 6.21 -3.63
CA ASP A 348 -24.51 5.87 -4.94
C ASP A 348 -23.34 5.54 -5.89
N GLY A 349 -23.18 4.25 -6.21
CA GLY A 349 -22.08 3.75 -7.01
C GLY A 349 -20.72 4.15 -6.42
N GLN A 350 -19.99 4.97 -7.13
CA GLN A 350 -18.66 5.46 -6.75
C GLN A 350 -18.68 6.85 -6.07
N VAL A 351 -19.84 7.31 -5.63
CA VAL A 351 -19.99 8.63 -4.98
C VAL A 351 -20.58 8.46 -3.60
N ALA A 352 -19.94 9.05 -2.59
CA ALA A 352 -20.48 9.19 -1.25
C ALA A 352 -20.78 10.65 -0.94
N VAL A 353 -22.00 10.92 -0.49
CA VAL A 353 -22.45 12.21 0.04
C VAL A 353 -22.46 12.10 1.55
N ILE A 354 -21.72 12.99 2.24
CA ILE A 354 -21.49 12.95 3.67
C ILE A 354 -22.03 14.24 4.28
N GLU A 355 -23.05 14.11 5.11
CA GLU A 355 -23.52 15.21 5.94
C GLU A 355 -22.81 15.16 7.29
N GLY A 356 -22.07 16.20 7.63
CA GLY A 356 -21.29 16.22 8.86
C GLY A 356 -22.16 16.13 10.12
N VAL A 357 -21.75 15.28 11.05
CA VAL A 357 -22.39 15.11 12.36
C VAL A 357 -21.57 15.80 13.44
N LYS A 358 -22.20 16.11 14.57
CA LYS A 358 -21.55 16.76 15.70
C LYS A 358 -20.46 15.88 16.34
N GLU A 359 -20.74 14.57 16.45
CA GLU A 359 -19.87 13.59 17.06
C GLU A 359 -20.20 12.19 16.51
N LEU A 360 -19.20 11.30 16.55
CA LEU A 360 -19.38 9.85 16.34
C LEU A 360 -19.60 9.18 17.68
N HIS A 361 -20.41 8.11 17.67
CA HIS A 361 -20.68 7.30 18.85
C HIS A 361 -19.81 6.05 18.88
N PRO A 362 -19.38 5.56 20.05
CA PRO A 362 -18.63 4.32 20.16
C PRO A 362 -19.48 3.14 19.69
N ALA A 363 -18.84 2.21 18.97
CA ALA A 363 -19.50 1.03 18.43
C ALA A 363 -18.53 -0.16 18.32
N PRO A 364 -19.04 -1.40 18.24
CA PRO A 364 -18.28 -2.51 17.69
C PRO A 364 -18.14 -2.31 16.20
N LEU A 365 -16.92 -2.42 15.66
CA LEU A 365 -16.55 -2.16 14.28
C LEU A 365 -15.77 -3.32 13.69
N ARG A 366 -15.77 -3.44 12.37
CA ARG A 366 -15.07 -4.48 11.66
C ARG A 366 -14.10 -3.89 10.63
N ALA A 367 -12.86 -4.34 10.64
CA ALA A 367 -11.89 -4.00 9.61
C ALA A 367 -12.18 -4.82 8.34
N THR A 368 -12.85 -4.22 7.37
CA THR A 368 -13.24 -4.90 6.11
C THR A 368 -12.07 -5.08 5.14
N ASP A 369 -11.07 -4.21 5.23
CA ASP A 369 -9.81 -4.25 4.50
C ASP A 369 -8.75 -3.41 5.24
N LEU A 370 -7.52 -3.37 4.71
CA LEU A 370 -6.38 -2.67 5.31
C LEU A 370 -6.68 -1.19 5.62
N ARG A 371 -7.16 -0.42 4.64
CA ARG A 371 -7.33 1.03 4.76
C ARG A 371 -8.65 1.40 5.45
N ALA A 372 -9.69 0.62 5.18
CA ALA A 372 -10.94 0.71 5.93
C ALA A 372 -10.73 0.42 7.42
N GLY A 373 -9.97 -0.63 7.75
CA GLY A 373 -9.64 -0.94 9.15
C GLY A 373 -8.92 0.22 9.85
N ALA A 374 -7.93 0.82 9.21
CA ALA A 374 -7.27 2.01 9.74
C ALA A 374 -8.25 3.19 9.92
N ALA A 375 -9.18 3.39 8.98
CA ALA A 375 -10.21 4.42 9.09
C ALA A 375 -11.16 4.17 10.28
N MET A 376 -11.50 2.91 10.57
CA MET A 376 -12.29 2.54 11.76
C MET A 376 -11.53 2.84 13.05
N VAL A 377 -10.23 2.59 13.10
CA VAL A 377 -9.38 2.99 14.24
C VAL A 377 -9.44 4.50 14.45
N MET A 378 -9.28 5.30 13.38
CA MET A 378 -9.32 6.77 13.46
C MET A 378 -10.71 7.27 13.90
N ALA A 379 -11.79 6.70 13.38
CA ALA A 379 -13.15 7.03 13.82
C ALA A 379 -13.40 6.68 15.30
N ALA A 380 -12.91 5.52 15.75
CA ALA A 380 -13.00 5.09 17.14
C ALA A 380 -12.22 6.03 18.10
N LEU A 381 -11.04 6.54 17.67
CA LEU A 381 -10.26 7.51 18.43
C LEU A 381 -10.99 8.85 18.61
N ALA A 382 -11.84 9.23 17.64
CA ALA A 382 -12.63 10.47 17.70
C ALA A 382 -13.90 10.34 18.54
N ALA A 383 -14.45 9.13 18.69
CA ALA A 383 -15.70 8.88 19.42
C ALA A 383 -15.49 8.94 20.93
N ASN A 384 -16.44 9.57 21.66
CA ASN A 384 -16.40 9.61 23.13
C ASN A 384 -16.91 8.29 23.72
N GLY A 385 -16.02 7.42 24.15
CA GLY A 385 -16.35 6.14 24.77
C GLY A 385 -15.46 5.01 24.27
N VAL A 386 -15.93 3.76 24.43
CA VAL A 386 -15.14 2.58 24.09
C VAL A 386 -15.70 1.93 22.84
N SER A 387 -14.88 1.85 21.81
CA SER A 387 -15.15 1.09 20.59
C SER A 387 -14.24 -0.14 20.50
N GLU A 388 -14.68 -1.14 19.77
CA GLU A 388 -13.92 -2.34 19.46
C GLU A 388 -13.76 -2.46 17.95
N VAL A 389 -12.56 -2.83 17.48
CA VAL A 389 -12.30 -3.07 16.06
C VAL A 389 -11.84 -4.51 15.90
N ASP A 390 -12.66 -5.31 15.24
CA ASP A 390 -12.40 -6.72 14.94
C ASP A 390 -11.66 -6.89 13.59
N GLU A 391 -11.14 -8.10 13.33
CA GLU A 391 -10.40 -8.48 12.12
C GLU A 391 -9.14 -7.64 11.89
N THR A 392 -8.42 -7.34 12.96
CA THR A 392 -7.22 -6.49 12.97
C THR A 392 -6.09 -7.01 12.07
N ILE A 393 -6.11 -8.29 11.71
CA ILE A 393 -5.19 -8.91 10.76
C ILE A 393 -5.15 -8.14 9.41
N HIS A 394 -6.26 -7.53 9.01
CA HIS A 394 -6.30 -6.70 7.81
C HIS A 394 -5.48 -5.42 7.96
N ILE A 395 -5.43 -4.84 9.16
CA ILE A 395 -4.68 -3.61 9.46
C ILE A 395 -3.17 -3.91 9.52
N GLU A 396 -2.80 -5.02 10.15
CA GLU A 396 -1.40 -5.45 10.34
C GLU A 396 -0.66 -5.82 9.05
N ARG A 397 -1.40 -5.97 7.95
CA ARG A 397 -0.82 -6.14 6.61
C ARG A 397 -0.08 -4.92 6.08
N GLY A 398 -0.30 -3.74 6.64
CA GLY A 398 0.28 -2.52 6.12
C GLY A 398 0.57 -1.42 7.14
N TYR A 399 0.28 -1.64 8.41
CA TYR A 399 0.61 -0.71 9.49
C TYR A 399 1.48 -1.40 10.53
N GLU A 400 2.74 -1.03 10.56
CA GLU A 400 3.69 -1.54 11.55
C GLU A 400 3.44 -0.90 12.92
N ASN A 401 3.20 -1.74 13.94
CA ASN A 401 3.05 -1.29 15.34
C ASN A 401 2.04 -0.14 15.53
N ILE A 402 0.90 -0.20 14.83
CA ILE A 402 -0.09 0.88 14.89
C ILE A 402 -0.57 1.15 16.33
N VAL A 403 -0.74 0.11 17.14
CA VAL A 403 -1.18 0.26 18.55
C VAL A 403 -0.13 0.99 19.36
N GLU A 404 1.12 0.58 19.28
CA GLU A 404 2.24 1.15 20.03
C GLU A 404 2.52 2.60 19.61
N LYS A 405 2.48 2.89 18.31
CA LYS A 405 2.64 4.25 17.77
C LYS A 405 1.50 5.18 18.23
N LEU A 406 0.25 4.70 18.21
CA LEU A 406 -0.89 5.48 18.70
C LEU A 406 -0.84 5.69 20.23
N GLN A 407 -0.41 4.68 20.99
CA GLN A 407 -0.19 4.82 22.44
C GLN A 407 0.87 5.87 22.76
N ALA A 408 1.97 5.91 21.99
CA ALA A 408 3.01 6.93 22.14
C ALA A 408 2.47 8.35 21.88
N LEU A 409 1.42 8.51 21.07
CA LEU A 409 0.72 9.75 20.82
C LEU A 409 -0.38 10.06 21.85
N GLY A 410 -0.55 9.21 22.88
CA GLY A 410 -1.51 9.40 23.95
C GLY A 410 -2.86 8.70 23.75
N ALA A 411 -3.00 7.83 22.74
CA ALA A 411 -4.22 7.04 22.56
C ALA A 411 -4.39 5.99 23.66
N ASP A 412 -5.62 5.80 24.12
CA ASP A 412 -6.02 4.66 24.96
C ASP A 412 -6.52 3.53 24.06
N ILE A 413 -5.60 2.76 23.54
CA ILE A 413 -5.81 1.64 22.63
C ILE A 413 -5.03 0.42 23.11
N ARG A 414 -5.63 -0.79 22.99
CA ARG A 414 -4.96 -2.04 23.34
C ARG A 414 -5.40 -3.19 22.45
N ARG A 415 -4.51 -4.15 22.24
CA ARG A 415 -4.84 -5.46 21.66
C ARG A 415 -5.45 -6.35 22.74
N VAL A 416 -6.51 -7.08 22.37
CA VAL A 416 -7.18 -8.05 23.23
C VAL A 416 -7.38 -9.34 22.43
N GLU A 417 -6.89 -10.45 22.97
CA GLU A 417 -7.16 -11.78 22.40
C GLU A 417 -8.60 -12.19 22.65
N ILE A 418 -9.28 -12.66 21.61
CA ILE A 418 -10.61 -13.26 21.69
C ILE A 418 -10.42 -14.77 21.86
N PRO A 419 -10.84 -15.39 22.99
CA PRO A 419 -10.77 -16.83 23.16
C PRO A 419 -11.54 -17.56 22.04
N ALA A 420 -10.95 -18.64 21.50
CA ALA A 420 -11.55 -19.42 20.41
C ALA A 420 -13.00 -19.89 20.71
N ASN A 421 -13.36 -20.06 21.97
CA ASN A 421 -14.69 -20.50 22.40
C ASN A 421 -15.77 -19.39 22.37
N ALA A 422 -15.41 -18.14 22.12
CA ALA A 422 -16.38 -17.03 22.04
C ALA A 422 -16.99 -16.89 20.62
N VAL A 423 -16.33 -17.44 19.62
CA VAL A 423 -16.75 -17.35 18.20
C VAL A 423 -17.91 -18.30 17.86
N SER A 424 -18.10 -19.39 18.65
CA SER A 424 -19.13 -20.41 18.39
C SER A 424 -20.56 -20.05 18.91
N ARG A 425 -20.77 -18.86 19.45
CA ARG A 425 -22.08 -18.42 19.98
C ARG A 425 -22.76 -17.33 19.16
N ALA A 426 -22.23 -16.97 18.01
CA ALA A 426 -22.75 -15.89 17.13
C ALA A 426 -23.09 -16.40 15.72
N ILE A 427 -23.38 -17.70 15.54
CA ILE A 427 -23.96 -18.30 14.33
C ILE A 427 -25.35 -18.82 14.64
#